data_e4a8d609c3b315ff6404e888e904496e
#
_entry.id   e4a8d609c3b315ff6404e888e904496e
#
_cell.length_a   1.000
_cell.length_b   1.000
_cell.length_c   1.000
_cell.angle_alpha   90.00
_cell.angle_beta   90.00
_cell.angle_gamma   90.00
#
_symmetry.space_group_name_H-M   'P 1'
#
loop_
_entity.id
_entity.type
_entity.pdbx_description
1 polymer ?
#
loop_
_entity_poly.entity_id
_entity_poly.type
_entity_poly.pdbx_seq_one_letter_code
_entity_poly.pdbx_strand_id
1 'polypeptide(L)'
;MENDNRINDPYFLTDEKNSSNAYSQLLHQIIDDIVSSINNDKAYIGLSPQELKEAIHVENLLPKKGLGLGAVSSLLKEKVLPYFLKTSSTDYLAHLHGPSLIETIAAELIISTFNQSMDSWDQSPVATEIELEVIDMLCKLFGYSKGSDGSFTSGGSQSNLTGIMLARDWFCNTKLCHDVKKHGLPDNYKKLRLYTSEISHFSMEKSCHLLGLGYEGVVKVPVDSNQKMDVAELERLMVQDVEQGNIPFCVVATIGTTDYGSIDSVKEISQLCKKYGVWLHADAAYGSGVIMSEKYRCRIGDLSLCDSITVDFHKMFVMPISCSAILVKNGNNFEALTLHADYLNREEDEEDGYTNLVGKSMQTTRRFDALKVWLAFQVRGKDGWSEMISTCIENAEYFYRNLASNPKFEVTVKPEISSVVFRVLPQASDNLNADTLNKKIRRQLIHQQGVVIGQTVYNGFVHLKFTLLNPLI
;
A
#
# COMPACT_ATOMS: atom_id res chain seq x y z
N MET A 1 -28.52 -21.53 -44.26
CA MET A 1 -29.10 -21.20 -42.92
C MET A 1 -27.92 -20.92 -42.02
N GLU A 2 -27.55 -19.66 -41.87
CA GLU A 2 -26.57 -19.26 -40.89
C GLU A 2 -27.19 -19.46 -39.51
N ASN A 3 -26.62 -20.36 -38.72
CA ASN A 3 -26.95 -20.51 -37.31
C ASN A 3 -26.47 -19.27 -36.58
N ASP A 4 -27.29 -18.26 -36.48
CA ASP A 4 -27.02 -17.06 -35.66
C ASP A 4 -27.24 -17.45 -34.19
N ASN A 5 -26.29 -18.21 -33.63
CA ASN A 5 -26.24 -18.58 -32.22
C ASN A 5 -25.61 -17.49 -31.37
N ARG A 6 -25.57 -16.25 -31.84
CA ARG A 6 -25.03 -15.14 -31.07
C ARG A 6 -25.98 -14.80 -29.92
N ILE A 7 -25.42 -14.70 -28.74
CA ILE A 7 -26.13 -14.19 -27.58
C ILE A 7 -26.39 -12.68 -27.86
N ASN A 8 -27.65 -12.33 -28.07
CA ASN A 8 -28.06 -10.93 -28.20
C ASN A 8 -28.33 -10.36 -26.81
N ASP A 9 -27.27 -9.99 -26.12
CA ASP A 9 -27.33 -9.40 -24.78
C ASP A 9 -26.66 -8.02 -24.83
N PRO A 10 -27.41 -6.90 -24.68
CA PRO A 10 -26.88 -5.55 -24.76
C PRO A 10 -25.92 -5.20 -23.63
N TYR A 11 -25.78 -6.05 -22.62
CA TYR A 11 -24.88 -5.84 -21.48
C TYR A 11 -23.46 -6.38 -21.69
N PHE A 12 -23.19 -7.03 -22.83
CA PHE A 12 -21.80 -7.18 -23.29
C PHE A 12 -21.37 -5.88 -23.98
N LEU A 13 -20.27 -5.28 -23.53
CA LEU A 13 -19.76 -4.05 -24.13
C LEU A 13 -19.17 -4.35 -25.52
N THR A 14 -19.85 -3.86 -26.55
CA THR A 14 -19.49 -3.98 -27.97
C THR A 14 -19.58 -2.63 -28.66
N ASP A 15 -19.24 -2.59 -29.95
CA ASP A 15 -19.41 -1.42 -30.82
C ASP A 15 -20.87 -1.18 -31.27
N GLU A 16 -21.80 -2.07 -30.93
CA GLU A 16 -23.20 -1.92 -31.25
C GLU A 16 -23.86 -0.78 -30.44
N LYS A 17 -24.73 -0.02 -31.10
CA LYS A 17 -25.40 1.15 -30.51
C LYS A 17 -26.24 0.78 -29.26
N ASN A 18 -26.85 -0.39 -29.23
CA ASN A 18 -27.64 -0.84 -28.08
C ASN A 18 -26.75 -1.10 -26.85
N SER A 19 -25.59 -1.72 -27.06
CA SER A 19 -24.60 -1.96 -26.03
C SER A 19 -24.03 -0.66 -25.48
N SER A 20 -23.62 0.27 -26.36
CA SER A 20 -23.10 1.59 -25.94
C SER A 20 -24.13 2.39 -25.16
N ASN A 21 -25.41 2.34 -25.54
CA ASN A 21 -26.50 2.99 -24.80
C ASN A 21 -26.70 2.34 -23.42
N ALA A 22 -26.75 1.01 -23.34
CA ALA A 22 -26.91 0.31 -22.06
C ALA A 22 -25.76 0.62 -21.09
N TYR A 23 -24.52 0.62 -21.58
CA TYR A 23 -23.32 1.00 -20.82
C TYR A 23 -23.45 2.42 -20.27
N SER A 24 -23.75 3.41 -21.15
CA SER A 24 -23.87 4.81 -20.75
C SER A 24 -25.00 5.02 -19.72
N GLN A 25 -26.17 4.44 -19.96
CA GLN A 25 -27.32 4.58 -19.06
C GLN A 25 -27.05 3.98 -17.68
N LEU A 26 -26.49 2.78 -17.62
CA LEU A 26 -26.20 2.12 -16.36
C LEU A 26 -25.16 2.90 -15.54
N LEU A 27 -24.08 3.36 -16.17
CA LEU A 27 -23.05 4.09 -15.44
C LEU A 27 -23.55 5.44 -14.91
N HIS A 28 -24.33 6.19 -15.70
CA HIS A 28 -24.94 7.43 -15.21
C HIS A 28 -25.86 7.16 -14.01
N GLN A 29 -26.70 6.13 -14.07
CA GLN A 29 -27.57 5.75 -12.96
C GLN A 29 -26.76 5.42 -11.69
N ILE A 30 -25.69 4.64 -11.81
CA ILE A 30 -24.83 4.27 -10.68
C ILE A 30 -24.10 5.49 -10.11
N ILE A 31 -23.65 6.42 -10.97
CA ILE A 31 -23.02 7.68 -10.52
C ILE A 31 -24.03 8.49 -9.69
N ASP A 32 -25.26 8.66 -10.16
CA ASP A 32 -26.32 9.39 -9.45
C ASP A 32 -26.63 8.75 -8.10
N ASP A 33 -26.72 7.43 -8.04
CA ASP A 33 -26.96 6.67 -6.81
C ASP A 33 -25.79 6.82 -5.82
N ILE A 34 -24.54 6.76 -6.27
CA ILE A 34 -23.34 7.01 -5.46
C ILE A 34 -23.35 8.45 -4.92
N VAL A 35 -23.54 9.45 -5.78
CA VAL A 35 -23.55 10.85 -5.38
C VAL A 35 -24.63 11.12 -4.36
N SER A 36 -25.83 10.52 -4.50
CA SER A 36 -26.90 10.64 -3.51
C SER A 36 -26.54 9.99 -2.18
N SER A 37 -25.72 8.94 -2.17
CA SER A 37 -25.33 8.19 -0.96
C SER A 37 -24.24 8.86 -0.14
N ILE A 38 -23.35 9.68 -0.78
CA ILE A 38 -22.26 10.35 -0.07
C ILE A 38 -22.67 11.66 0.63
N ASN A 39 -23.87 12.16 0.41
CA ASN A 39 -24.40 13.39 1.01
C ASN A 39 -24.74 13.30 2.51
N ASN A 40 -24.01 12.50 3.29
CA ASN A 40 -24.18 12.32 4.72
C ASN A 40 -22.82 12.59 5.40
N ASP A 41 -22.79 13.43 6.43
CA ASP A 41 -21.57 13.96 7.04
C ASP A 41 -20.75 12.92 7.82
N LYS A 42 -21.36 11.82 8.29
CA LYS A 42 -20.69 10.80 9.10
C LYS A 42 -19.79 9.88 8.29
N ALA A 43 -18.64 9.50 8.85
CA ALA A 43 -17.77 8.50 8.24
C ALA A 43 -18.42 7.09 8.23
N TYR A 44 -19.18 6.75 9.27
CA TYR A 44 -19.88 5.47 9.40
C TYR A 44 -21.22 5.65 10.11
N ILE A 45 -22.22 4.84 9.75
CA ILE A 45 -23.56 4.97 10.33
C ILE A 45 -23.69 4.39 11.73
N GLY A 46 -22.68 3.68 12.23
CA GLY A 46 -22.59 3.23 13.61
C GLY A 46 -23.15 1.83 13.92
N LEU A 47 -23.60 1.07 12.92
CA LEU A 47 -24.13 -0.29 13.14
C LEU A 47 -23.08 -1.23 13.73
N SER A 48 -23.52 -2.11 14.61
CA SER A 48 -22.73 -3.26 15.06
C SER A 48 -22.58 -4.29 13.93
N PRO A 49 -21.62 -5.24 14.03
CA PRO A 49 -21.46 -6.29 13.03
C PRO A 49 -22.72 -7.13 12.82
N GLN A 50 -23.51 -7.38 13.88
CA GLN A 50 -24.74 -8.15 13.78
C GLN A 50 -25.84 -7.37 13.05
N GLU A 51 -26.05 -6.11 13.41
CA GLU A 51 -27.02 -5.23 12.75
C GLU A 51 -26.68 -5.03 11.27
N LEU A 52 -25.39 -4.85 10.96
CA LEU A 52 -24.92 -4.72 9.58
C LEU A 52 -25.20 -6.00 8.77
N LYS A 53 -24.91 -7.18 9.34
CA LYS A 53 -25.19 -8.47 8.70
C LYS A 53 -26.68 -8.64 8.36
N GLU A 54 -27.55 -8.22 9.25
CA GLU A 54 -28.99 -8.26 9.05
C GLU A 54 -29.45 -7.25 7.97
N ALA A 55 -28.93 -6.04 8.02
CA ALA A 55 -29.27 -4.98 7.07
C ALA A 55 -28.93 -5.32 5.62
N ILE A 56 -27.75 -5.93 5.38
CA ILE A 56 -27.29 -6.29 4.03
C ILE A 56 -27.79 -7.65 3.54
N HIS A 57 -28.53 -8.39 4.38
CA HIS A 57 -28.93 -9.75 4.03
C HIS A 57 -29.80 -9.79 2.77
N VAL A 58 -29.42 -10.69 1.85
CA VAL A 58 -30.18 -11.07 0.66
C VAL A 58 -30.43 -12.57 0.72
N GLU A 59 -31.69 -12.96 0.68
CA GLU A 59 -32.14 -14.35 0.88
C GLU A 59 -31.51 -15.32 -0.12
N ASN A 60 -31.37 -14.89 -1.39
CA ASN A 60 -30.79 -15.72 -2.45
C ASN A 60 -29.80 -14.93 -3.29
N LEU A 61 -28.50 -15.18 -3.08
CA LEU A 61 -27.41 -14.52 -3.82
C LEU A 61 -27.24 -15.02 -5.25
N LEU A 62 -27.75 -16.23 -5.58
CA LEU A 62 -27.70 -16.83 -6.91
C LEU A 62 -29.09 -17.33 -7.31
N PRO A 63 -30.04 -16.44 -7.66
CA PRO A 63 -31.38 -16.83 -8.06
C PRO A 63 -31.35 -17.61 -9.39
N LYS A 64 -32.26 -18.62 -9.50
CA LYS A 64 -32.37 -19.42 -10.74
C LYS A 64 -32.66 -18.55 -11.97
N LYS A 65 -33.39 -17.44 -11.79
CA LYS A 65 -33.66 -16.43 -12.84
C LYS A 65 -33.15 -15.10 -12.32
N GLY A 66 -32.29 -14.42 -13.08
CA GLY A 66 -31.74 -13.10 -12.73
C GLY A 66 -32.84 -12.05 -12.48
N LEU A 67 -32.60 -11.16 -11.53
CA LEU A 67 -33.54 -10.11 -11.13
C LEU A 67 -33.60 -8.96 -12.15
N GLY A 68 -32.59 -8.83 -13.02
CA GLY A 68 -32.40 -7.70 -13.93
C GLY A 68 -31.76 -6.50 -13.24
N LEU A 69 -31.14 -5.62 -14.05
CA LEU A 69 -30.35 -4.49 -13.55
C LEU A 69 -31.13 -3.51 -12.68
N GLY A 70 -32.38 -3.17 -13.03
CA GLY A 70 -33.20 -2.24 -12.25
C GLY A 70 -33.47 -2.71 -10.81
N ALA A 71 -33.80 -3.99 -10.63
CA ALA A 71 -34.03 -4.54 -9.28
C ALA A 71 -32.72 -4.62 -8.50
N VAL A 72 -31.60 -4.99 -9.15
CA VAL A 72 -30.27 -5.04 -8.50
C VAL A 72 -29.78 -3.63 -8.13
N SER A 73 -30.00 -2.63 -8.97
CA SER A 73 -29.69 -1.21 -8.64
C SER A 73 -30.46 -0.76 -7.41
N SER A 74 -31.75 -1.09 -7.29
CA SER A 74 -32.53 -0.80 -6.10
C SER A 74 -31.99 -1.51 -4.85
N LEU A 75 -31.56 -2.77 -4.96
CA LEU A 75 -30.92 -3.49 -3.85
C LEU A 75 -29.59 -2.85 -3.43
N LEU A 76 -28.77 -2.42 -4.38
CA LEU A 76 -27.52 -1.71 -4.08
C LEU A 76 -27.79 -0.42 -3.31
N LYS A 77 -28.76 0.37 -3.76
CA LYS A 77 -29.15 1.63 -3.15
C LYS A 77 -29.69 1.47 -1.73
N GLU A 78 -30.47 0.42 -1.48
CA GLU A 78 -31.09 0.15 -0.19
C GLU A 78 -30.16 -0.59 0.77
N LYS A 79 -29.46 -1.63 0.28
CA LYS A 79 -28.75 -2.60 1.15
C LYS A 79 -27.23 -2.50 1.13
N VAL A 80 -26.62 -1.68 0.28
CA VAL A 80 -25.15 -1.62 0.16
C VAL A 80 -24.63 -0.21 0.33
N LEU A 81 -25.05 0.72 -0.52
CA LEU A 81 -24.49 2.09 -0.55
C LEU A 81 -24.58 2.83 0.78
N PRO A 82 -25.67 2.73 1.60
CA PRO A 82 -25.77 3.45 2.87
C PRO A 82 -24.77 2.98 3.93
N TYR A 83 -24.21 1.77 3.78
CA TYR A 83 -23.40 1.10 4.81
C TYR A 83 -21.89 1.21 4.56
N PHE A 84 -21.47 1.79 3.44
CA PHE A 84 -20.04 2.00 3.19
C PHE A 84 -19.40 2.92 4.24
N LEU A 85 -18.18 2.58 4.63
CA LEU A 85 -17.30 3.50 5.35
C LEU A 85 -16.85 4.60 4.40
N LYS A 86 -17.12 5.86 4.75
CA LYS A 86 -16.80 7.02 3.91
C LYS A 86 -15.42 7.56 4.27
N THR A 87 -14.40 7.14 3.56
CA THR A 87 -13.02 7.62 3.73
C THR A 87 -12.83 9.08 3.32
N SER A 88 -13.80 9.63 2.57
CA SER A 88 -13.85 11.05 2.18
C SER A 88 -14.37 11.97 3.28
N SER A 89 -15.02 11.43 4.32
CA SER A 89 -15.49 12.22 5.46
C SER A 89 -14.32 12.74 6.29
N THR A 90 -14.43 13.97 6.81
CA THR A 90 -13.50 14.55 7.78
C THR A 90 -13.56 13.86 9.15
N ASP A 91 -14.59 13.06 9.41
CA ASP A 91 -14.75 12.21 10.58
C ASP A 91 -13.99 10.87 10.47
N TYR A 92 -13.29 10.63 9.34
CA TYR A 92 -12.48 9.46 9.15
C TYR A 92 -10.99 9.77 9.33
N LEU A 93 -10.41 9.32 10.46
CA LEU A 93 -9.05 9.64 10.90
C LEU A 93 -8.25 8.38 11.30
N ALA A 94 -8.64 7.19 10.81
CA ALA A 94 -8.22 5.92 11.43
C ALA A 94 -7.02 5.23 10.79
N HIS A 95 -7.04 4.97 9.49
CA HIS A 95 -6.15 4.06 8.80
C HIS A 95 -5.42 4.73 7.63
N LEU A 96 -4.54 3.95 6.98
CA LEU A 96 -3.68 4.42 5.89
C LEU A 96 -4.39 4.41 4.53
N HIS A 97 -5.61 4.90 4.46
CA HIS A 97 -6.31 5.18 3.20
C HIS A 97 -7.20 6.42 3.37
N GLY A 98 -7.14 7.31 2.40
CA GLY A 98 -7.85 8.59 2.40
C GLY A 98 -8.95 8.63 1.32
N PRO A 99 -9.51 9.81 1.05
CA PRO A 99 -10.47 10.01 -0.02
C PRO A 99 -9.83 9.73 -1.37
N SER A 100 -10.49 8.94 -2.23
CA SER A 100 -9.98 8.71 -3.59
C SER A 100 -10.11 9.96 -4.45
N LEU A 101 -9.10 10.24 -5.25
CA LEU A 101 -9.11 11.33 -6.22
C LEU A 101 -10.07 11.02 -7.38
N ILE A 102 -10.89 11.99 -7.78
CA ILE A 102 -11.90 11.80 -8.84
C ILE A 102 -11.26 11.37 -10.16
N GLU A 103 -10.13 11.95 -10.52
CA GLU A 103 -9.38 11.56 -11.72
C GLU A 103 -8.90 10.11 -11.66
N THR A 104 -8.57 9.58 -10.49
CA THR A 104 -8.17 8.18 -10.35
C THR A 104 -9.35 7.21 -10.35
N ILE A 105 -10.53 7.66 -9.93
CA ILE A 105 -11.79 6.91 -10.13
C ILE A 105 -12.13 6.83 -11.62
N ALA A 106 -11.91 7.91 -12.39
CA ALA A 106 -12.04 7.88 -13.83
C ALA A 106 -11.05 6.90 -14.49
N ALA A 107 -9.81 6.85 -14.02
CA ALA A 107 -8.84 5.84 -14.46
C ALA A 107 -9.34 4.41 -14.20
N GLU A 108 -9.94 4.14 -13.02
CA GLU A 108 -10.54 2.85 -12.68
C GLU A 108 -11.64 2.43 -13.65
N LEU A 109 -12.48 3.39 -14.06
CA LEU A 109 -13.51 3.14 -15.08
C LEU A 109 -12.88 2.73 -16.42
N ILE A 110 -11.85 3.45 -16.88
CA ILE A 110 -11.13 3.14 -18.13
C ILE A 110 -10.48 1.74 -18.02
N ILE A 111 -9.76 1.46 -16.94
CA ILE A 111 -9.08 0.18 -16.69
C ILE A 111 -10.10 -0.98 -16.77
N SER A 112 -11.25 -0.83 -16.11
CA SER A 112 -12.27 -1.87 -16.08
C SER A 112 -12.98 -2.04 -17.42
N THR A 113 -13.14 -0.95 -18.18
CA THR A 113 -13.79 -0.97 -19.49
C THR A 113 -12.95 -1.69 -20.54
N PHE A 114 -11.65 -1.37 -20.63
CA PHE A 114 -10.76 -1.99 -21.63
C PHE A 114 -10.15 -3.31 -21.20
N ASN A 115 -10.17 -3.61 -19.90
CA ASN A 115 -9.82 -4.91 -19.30
C ASN A 115 -8.50 -5.49 -19.79
N GLN A 116 -7.44 -4.68 -19.86
CA GLN A 116 -6.11 -5.10 -20.29
C GLN A 116 -5.45 -6.03 -19.28
N SER A 117 -4.73 -7.04 -19.73
CA SER A 117 -3.87 -7.90 -18.89
C SER A 117 -2.40 -7.50 -19.05
N MET A 118 -1.76 -7.14 -17.91
CA MET A 118 -0.40 -6.60 -17.88
C MET A 118 0.66 -7.70 -17.82
N ASP A 119 0.51 -8.77 -18.59
CA ASP A 119 1.46 -9.88 -18.63
C ASP A 119 2.33 -9.85 -19.90
N SER A 120 1.73 -9.84 -21.08
CA SER A 120 2.44 -9.72 -22.36
C SER A 120 2.06 -8.45 -23.12
N TRP A 121 2.96 -7.97 -23.95
CA TRP A 121 2.77 -6.73 -24.69
C TRP A 121 1.55 -6.77 -25.60
N ASP A 122 1.29 -7.88 -26.28
CA ASP A 122 0.17 -8.07 -27.21
C ASP A 122 -1.22 -8.08 -26.54
N GLN A 123 -1.29 -8.32 -25.21
CA GLN A 123 -2.51 -8.23 -24.41
C GLN A 123 -2.74 -6.81 -23.85
N SER A 124 -1.72 -5.95 -23.85
CA SER A 124 -1.78 -4.63 -23.23
C SER A 124 -0.79 -3.63 -23.85
N PRO A 125 -0.81 -3.37 -25.16
CA PRO A 125 0.25 -2.58 -25.80
C PRO A 125 0.45 -1.19 -25.15
N VAL A 126 -0.55 -0.33 -25.20
CA VAL A 126 -0.45 1.03 -24.63
C VAL A 126 -0.29 1.01 -23.12
N ALA A 127 -0.87 0.04 -22.44
CA ALA A 127 -0.80 -0.05 -20.99
C ALA A 127 0.61 -0.46 -20.52
N THR A 128 1.27 -1.35 -21.26
CA THR A 128 2.67 -1.72 -21.02
C THR A 128 3.60 -0.50 -21.15
N GLU A 129 3.48 0.27 -22.23
CA GLU A 129 4.31 1.46 -22.44
C GLU A 129 4.09 2.51 -21.35
N ILE A 130 2.83 2.73 -20.93
CA ILE A 130 2.52 3.64 -19.81
C ILE A 130 3.13 3.14 -18.50
N GLU A 131 3.06 1.83 -18.20
CA GLU A 131 3.69 1.29 -16.98
C GLU A 131 5.20 1.50 -16.99
N LEU A 132 5.87 1.25 -18.12
CA LEU A 132 7.30 1.46 -18.28
C LEU A 132 7.68 2.95 -18.08
N GLU A 133 6.92 3.87 -18.68
CA GLU A 133 7.15 5.32 -18.54
C GLU A 133 6.96 5.78 -17.08
N VAL A 134 5.91 5.31 -16.42
CA VAL A 134 5.64 5.62 -15.01
C VAL A 134 6.74 5.06 -14.10
N ILE A 135 7.20 3.84 -14.32
CA ILE A 135 8.30 3.24 -13.53
C ILE A 135 9.61 4.03 -13.73
N ASP A 136 9.97 4.38 -14.96
CA ASP A 136 11.16 5.20 -15.23
C ASP A 136 11.09 6.56 -14.54
N MET A 137 9.94 7.22 -14.60
CA MET A 137 9.68 8.48 -13.90
C MET A 137 9.80 8.31 -12.38
N LEU A 138 9.24 7.25 -11.79
CA LEU A 138 9.34 6.96 -10.36
C LEU A 138 10.78 6.67 -9.94
N CYS A 139 11.51 5.86 -10.69
CA CYS A 139 12.93 5.61 -10.43
C CYS A 139 13.73 6.92 -10.36
N LYS A 140 13.51 7.83 -11.31
CA LYS A 140 14.14 9.16 -11.31
C LYS A 140 13.70 10.02 -10.12
N LEU A 141 12.40 9.99 -9.77
CA LEU A 141 11.84 10.73 -8.64
C LEU A 141 12.50 10.33 -7.31
N PHE A 142 12.74 9.03 -7.11
CA PHE A 142 13.42 8.51 -5.93
C PHE A 142 14.95 8.53 -6.01
N GLY A 143 15.51 9.15 -7.06
CA GLY A 143 16.94 9.39 -7.20
C GLY A 143 17.74 8.22 -7.77
N TYR A 144 17.10 7.19 -8.32
CA TYR A 144 17.79 6.10 -8.99
C TYR A 144 18.38 6.54 -10.36
N SER A 145 19.49 5.94 -10.73
CA SER A 145 20.18 6.18 -11.99
C SER A 145 19.70 5.24 -13.10
N LYS A 146 20.19 5.45 -14.32
CA LYS A 146 19.96 4.55 -15.46
C LYS A 146 20.31 3.10 -15.11
N GLY A 147 19.46 2.17 -15.51
CA GLY A 147 19.56 0.74 -15.22
C GLY A 147 18.73 0.31 -14.00
N SER A 148 18.06 1.24 -13.33
CA SER A 148 17.01 0.91 -12.37
C SER A 148 15.72 0.51 -13.11
N ASP A 149 14.87 -0.22 -12.41
CA ASP A 149 13.60 -0.71 -12.95
C ASP A 149 12.57 -0.91 -11.82
N GLY A 150 11.36 -1.34 -12.16
CA GLY A 150 10.30 -1.60 -11.21
C GLY A 150 9.14 -2.38 -11.81
N SER A 151 8.16 -2.67 -10.96
CA SER A 151 6.92 -3.32 -11.36
C SER A 151 5.79 -2.90 -10.45
N PHE A 152 4.59 -2.73 -11.00
CA PHE A 152 3.40 -2.54 -10.18
C PHE A 152 3.00 -3.85 -9.51
N THR A 153 2.44 -3.73 -8.31
CA THR A 153 2.02 -4.86 -7.45
C THR A 153 0.64 -4.60 -6.85
N SER A 154 0.04 -5.63 -6.30
CA SER A 154 -1.29 -5.55 -5.67
C SER A 154 -1.30 -4.93 -4.25
N GLY A 155 -0.19 -4.34 -3.80
CA GLY A 155 -0.08 -3.68 -2.50
C GLY A 155 1.30 -3.84 -1.86
N GLY A 156 1.60 -3.03 -0.84
CA GLY A 156 2.90 -2.97 -0.18
C GLY A 156 3.41 -4.31 0.36
N SER A 157 2.52 -5.20 0.79
CA SER A 157 2.92 -6.55 1.23
C SER A 157 3.53 -7.37 0.09
N GLN A 158 3.01 -7.25 -1.14
CA GLN A 158 3.58 -7.92 -2.30
C GLN A 158 4.87 -7.22 -2.75
N SER A 159 4.92 -5.89 -2.71
CA SER A 159 6.15 -5.14 -2.99
C SER A 159 7.27 -5.53 -2.03
N ASN A 160 6.99 -5.59 -0.72
CA ASN A 160 7.95 -6.03 0.29
C ASN A 160 8.38 -7.49 0.07
N LEU A 161 7.43 -8.40 -0.22
CA LEU A 161 7.75 -9.79 -0.54
C LEU A 161 8.69 -9.88 -1.73
N THR A 162 8.42 -9.13 -2.80
CA THR A 162 9.29 -9.08 -3.99
C THR A 162 10.66 -8.53 -3.63
N GLY A 163 10.75 -7.40 -2.90
CA GLY A 163 12.02 -6.81 -2.48
C GLY A 163 12.87 -7.75 -1.63
N ILE A 164 12.26 -8.46 -0.67
CA ILE A 164 12.96 -9.44 0.19
C ILE A 164 13.37 -10.68 -0.60
N MET A 165 12.55 -11.13 -1.55
CA MET A 165 12.90 -12.25 -2.44
C MET A 165 14.12 -11.89 -3.31
N LEU A 166 14.12 -10.72 -3.94
CA LEU A 166 15.25 -10.24 -4.72
C LEU A 166 16.51 -10.10 -3.86
N ALA A 167 16.39 -9.61 -2.63
CA ALA A 167 17.48 -9.52 -1.66
C ALA A 167 18.08 -10.89 -1.34
N ARG A 168 17.22 -11.88 -1.05
CA ARG A 168 17.65 -13.26 -0.76
C ARG A 168 18.37 -13.88 -1.96
N ASP A 169 17.79 -13.78 -3.15
CA ASP A 169 18.32 -14.41 -4.35
C ASP A 169 19.61 -13.74 -4.79
N TRP A 170 19.67 -12.41 -4.76
CA TRP A 170 20.90 -11.66 -5.00
C TRP A 170 22.01 -12.06 -4.01
N PHE A 171 21.69 -12.13 -2.70
CA PHE A 171 22.67 -12.49 -1.68
C PHE A 171 23.16 -13.93 -1.85
N CYS A 172 22.26 -14.88 -2.06
CA CYS A 172 22.63 -16.29 -2.25
C CYS A 172 23.49 -16.45 -3.50
N ASN A 173 23.14 -15.79 -4.61
CA ASN A 173 23.90 -15.87 -5.85
C ASN A 173 25.30 -15.21 -5.71
N THR A 174 25.36 -14.00 -5.17
CA THR A 174 26.61 -13.21 -5.16
C THR A 174 27.55 -13.56 -4.00
N LYS A 175 27.03 -13.96 -2.85
CA LYS A 175 27.82 -14.21 -1.63
C LYS A 175 27.99 -15.70 -1.31
N LEU A 176 27.02 -16.53 -1.67
CA LEU A 176 27.06 -17.97 -1.39
C LEU A 176 27.31 -18.79 -2.67
N CYS A 177 27.40 -18.17 -3.85
CA CYS A 177 27.52 -18.83 -5.16
C CYS A 177 26.42 -19.90 -5.35
N HIS A 178 25.18 -19.60 -4.92
CA HIS A 178 24.06 -20.52 -4.94
C HIS A 178 22.85 -19.90 -5.63
N ASP A 179 22.42 -20.49 -6.74
CA ASP A 179 21.25 -20.08 -7.51
C ASP A 179 19.96 -20.65 -6.90
N VAL A 180 19.25 -19.83 -6.13
CA VAL A 180 17.99 -20.22 -5.45
C VAL A 180 16.90 -20.56 -6.44
N LYS A 181 16.79 -19.84 -7.56
CA LYS A 181 15.80 -20.08 -8.61
C LYS A 181 15.91 -21.49 -9.18
N LYS A 182 17.12 -21.99 -9.33
CA LYS A 182 17.41 -23.30 -9.93
C LYS A 182 17.47 -24.43 -8.92
N HIS A 183 18.03 -24.20 -7.74
CA HIS A 183 18.38 -25.23 -6.78
C HIS A 183 17.55 -25.18 -5.48
N GLY A 184 16.67 -24.22 -5.33
CA GLY A 184 15.97 -23.98 -4.06
C GLY A 184 16.86 -23.29 -3.03
N LEU A 185 16.46 -23.30 -1.75
CA LEU A 185 17.23 -22.68 -0.68
C LEU A 185 18.56 -23.40 -0.42
N PRO A 186 19.66 -22.69 -0.07
CA PRO A 186 20.91 -23.32 0.29
C PRO A 186 20.78 -24.08 1.61
N ASP A 187 21.63 -25.10 1.86
CA ASP A 187 21.56 -25.95 3.07
C ASP A 187 21.62 -25.15 4.38
N ASN A 188 22.32 -24.02 4.36
CA ASN A 188 22.47 -23.14 5.51
C ASN A 188 21.39 -22.04 5.60
N TYR A 189 20.28 -22.14 4.86
CA TYR A 189 19.21 -21.12 4.81
C TYR A 189 18.67 -20.71 6.18
N LYS A 190 18.67 -21.63 7.17
CA LYS A 190 18.24 -21.36 8.55
C LYS A 190 19.12 -20.32 9.26
N LYS A 191 20.30 -20.03 8.72
CA LYS A 191 21.22 -19.01 9.23
C LYS A 191 21.01 -17.63 8.63
N LEU A 192 20.24 -17.52 7.54
CA LEU A 192 19.93 -16.23 6.90
C LEU A 192 19.12 -15.34 7.85
N ARG A 193 19.53 -14.08 7.99
CA ARG A 193 18.89 -13.08 8.86
C ARG A 193 18.49 -11.83 8.12
N LEU A 194 17.23 -11.45 8.28
CA LEU A 194 16.67 -10.16 7.88
C LEU A 194 16.47 -9.31 9.13
N TYR A 195 16.92 -8.06 9.10
CA TYR A 195 16.78 -7.11 10.21
C TYR A 195 15.73 -6.06 9.88
N THR A 196 14.86 -5.78 10.83
CA THR A 196 13.83 -4.73 10.72
C THR A 196 13.46 -4.21 12.10
N SER A 197 12.92 -2.99 12.21
CA SER A 197 12.52 -2.48 13.53
C SER A 197 11.41 -3.34 14.15
N GLU A 198 11.34 -3.41 15.47
CA GLU A 198 10.33 -4.19 16.19
C GLU A 198 8.90 -3.71 15.91
N ILE A 199 8.73 -2.47 15.46
CA ILE A 199 7.45 -1.88 15.10
C ILE A 199 7.23 -1.80 13.57
N SER A 200 8.05 -2.47 12.77
CA SER A 200 7.86 -2.59 11.33
C SER A 200 6.57 -3.33 10.99
N HIS A 201 6.11 -3.18 9.76
CA HIS A 201 4.92 -3.87 9.29
C HIS A 201 5.13 -5.41 9.28
N PHE A 202 4.13 -6.16 9.69
CA PHE A 202 4.18 -7.64 9.77
C PHE A 202 4.41 -8.35 8.42
N SER A 203 4.42 -7.62 7.31
CA SER A 203 4.76 -8.17 5.99
C SER A 203 6.19 -8.72 5.94
N MET A 204 7.10 -8.28 6.81
CA MET A 204 8.47 -8.79 6.88
C MET A 204 8.48 -10.25 7.32
N GLU A 205 7.80 -10.57 8.43
CA GLU A 205 7.65 -11.94 8.92
C GLU A 205 6.88 -12.81 7.93
N LYS A 206 5.79 -12.30 7.35
CA LYS A 206 5.03 -13.02 6.32
C LYS A 206 5.88 -13.32 5.10
N SER A 207 6.70 -12.37 4.64
CA SER A 207 7.60 -12.57 3.51
C SER A 207 8.65 -13.65 3.81
N CYS A 208 9.31 -13.58 4.97
CA CYS A 208 10.27 -14.60 5.36
C CYS A 208 9.62 -15.99 5.48
N HIS A 209 8.39 -16.07 6.02
CA HIS A 209 7.64 -17.33 6.06
C HIS A 209 7.36 -17.88 4.67
N LEU A 210 6.81 -17.06 3.76
CA LEU A 210 6.48 -17.47 2.39
C LEU A 210 7.71 -17.88 1.58
N LEU A 211 8.85 -17.23 1.84
CA LEU A 211 10.13 -17.53 1.20
C LEU A 211 10.88 -18.73 1.82
N GLY A 212 10.29 -19.42 2.79
CA GLY A 212 10.86 -20.60 3.43
C GLY A 212 11.94 -20.31 4.48
N LEU A 213 12.15 -19.05 4.85
CA LEU A 213 13.13 -18.64 5.87
C LEU A 213 12.57 -18.73 7.30
N GLY A 214 11.23 -18.77 7.45
CA GLY A 214 10.54 -18.76 8.73
C GLY A 214 10.58 -17.43 9.47
N TYR A 215 9.80 -17.31 10.55
CA TYR A 215 9.77 -16.08 11.38
C TYR A 215 11.09 -15.90 12.17
N GLU A 216 11.79 -16.98 12.51
CA GLU A 216 13.09 -16.93 13.17
C GLU A 216 14.20 -16.30 12.31
N GLY A 217 13.99 -16.23 10.99
CA GLY A 217 14.87 -15.51 10.07
C GLY A 217 14.77 -13.98 10.21
N VAL A 218 13.76 -13.45 10.93
CA VAL A 218 13.57 -12.02 11.14
C VAL A 218 14.07 -11.59 12.50
N VAL A 219 15.06 -10.71 12.51
CA VAL A 219 15.62 -10.11 13.73
C VAL A 219 14.94 -8.76 13.96
N LYS A 220 14.25 -8.63 15.09
CA LYS A 220 13.59 -7.38 15.50
C LYS A 220 14.61 -6.50 16.22
N VAL A 221 14.86 -5.34 15.63
CA VAL A 221 15.74 -4.32 16.18
C VAL A 221 14.93 -3.38 17.06
N PRO A 222 15.32 -3.12 18.32
CA PRO A 222 14.66 -2.13 19.17
C PRO A 222 14.58 -0.77 18.51
N VAL A 223 13.65 0.06 18.97
CA VAL A 223 13.52 1.45 18.54
C VAL A 223 14.00 2.42 19.60
N ASP A 224 14.42 3.60 19.17
CA ASP A 224 14.77 4.73 20.02
C ASP A 224 13.52 5.41 20.62
N SER A 225 13.73 6.49 21.40
CA SER A 225 12.65 7.27 21.99
C SER A 225 11.73 7.97 20.96
N ASN A 226 12.18 8.10 19.72
CA ASN A 226 11.41 8.66 18.60
C ASN A 226 10.72 7.58 17.77
N GLN A 227 10.73 6.33 18.23
CA GLN A 227 10.14 5.19 17.53
C GLN A 227 10.78 4.92 16.17
N LYS A 228 12.10 5.11 16.05
CA LYS A 228 12.94 4.77 14.89
C LYS A 228 13.82 3.59 15.23
N MET A 229 14.20 2.80 14.23
CA MET A 229 15.19 1.74 14.41
C MET A 229 16.45 2.30 15.08
N ASP A 230 16.85 1.71 16.22
CA ASP A 230 18.12 2.04 16.86
C ASP A 230 19.28 1.43 16.06
N VAL A 231 20.04 2.31 15.40
CA VAL A 231 21.11 1.88 14.49
C VAL A 231 22.29 1.25 15.25
N ALA A 232 22.54 1.68 16.49
CA ALA A 232 23.57 1.07 17.32
C ALA A 232 23.18 -0.35 17.73
N GLU A 233 21.93 -0.57 18.09
CA GLU A 233 21.40 -1.92 18.36
C GLU A 233 21.37 -2.79 17.11
N LEU A 234 21.04 -2.22 15.93
CA LEU A 234 21.15 -2.94 14.66
C LEU A 234 22.59 -3.47 14.47
N GLU A 235 23.59 -2.61 14.61
CA GLU A 235 24.99 -3.04 14.44
C GLU A 235 25.38 -4.09 15.47
N ARG A 236 25.01 -3.90 16.74
CA ARG A 236 25.27 -4.88 17.80
C ARG A 236 24.68 -6.25 17.48
N LEU A 237 23.43 -6.30 17.05
CA LEU A 237 22.74 -7.54 16.68
C LEU A 237 23.37 -8.21 15.46
N MET A 238 23.76 -7.45 14.45
CA MET A 238 24.46 -7.98 13.27
C MET A 238 25.82 -8.58 13.64
N VAL A 239 26.60 -7.93 14.52
CA VAL A 239 27.87 -8.47 15.01
C VAL A 239 27.64 -9.78 15.76
N GLN A 240 26.69 -9.79 16.68
CA GLN A 240 26.35 -10.98 17.46
C GLN A 240 25.93 -12.15 16.57
N ASP A 241 25.11 -11.90 15.56
CA ASP A 241 24.67 -12.94 14.62
C ASP A 241 25.84 -13.52 13.82
N VAL A 242 26.75 -12.66 13.32
CA VAL A 242 27.94 -13.09 12.60
C VAL A 242 28.85 -13.95 13.50
N GLU A 243 29.07 -13.57 14.76
CA GLU A 243 29.84 -14.34 15.75
C GLU A 243 29.21 -15.71 16.06
N GLN A 244 27.90 -15.80 16.02
CA GLN A 244 27.14 -17.05 16.17
C GLN A 244 27.07 -17.89 14.88
N GLY A 245 27.66 -17.41 13.78
CA GLY A 245 27.66 -18.06 12.48
C GLY A 245 26.36 -17.91 11.70
N ASN A 246 25.51 -16.96 12.09
CA ASN A 246 24.37 -16.53 11.29
C ASN A 246 24.82 -15.60 10.14
N ILE A 247 23.95 -15.39 9.17
CA ILE A 247 24.28 -14.75 7.90
C ILE A 247 23.31 -13.60 7.64
N PRO A 248 23.68 -12.36 8.00
CA PRO A 248 22.93 -11.17 7.59
C PRO A 248 22.82 -11.10 6.06
N PHE A 249 21.59 -10.97 5.50
CA PHE A 249 21.42 -10.81 4.06
C PHE A 249 20.65 -9.55 3.66
N CYS A 250 19.77 -9.04 4.55
CA CYS A 250 18.91 -7.90 4.26
C CYS A 250 18.65 -7.07 5.52
N VAL A 251 18.65 -5.75 5.38
CA VAL A 251 18.07 -4.81 6.36
C VAL A 251 16.89 -4.09 5.70
N VAL A 252 15.79 -3.96 6.44
CA VAL A 252 14.61 -3.22 6.00
C VAL A 252 14.47 -1.95 6.84
N ALA A 253 14.67 -0.80 6.21
CA ALA A 253 14.38 0.51 6.79
C ALA A 253 12.92 0.89 6.53
N THR A 254 12.18 1.30 7.56
CA THR A 254 10.79 1.71 7.44
C THR A 254 10.70 3.22 7.27
N ILE A 255 10.11 3.68 6.17
CA ILE A 255 9.90 5.10 5.88
C ILE A 255 8.44 5.42 6.16
N GLY A 256 8.16 5.65 7.44
CA GLY A 256 6.81 5.83 7.97
C GLY A 256 6.24 4.55 8.55
N THR A 257 6.46 4.31 9.85
CA THR A 257 5.85 3.19 10.55
C THR A 257 4.33 3.34 10.60
N THR A 258 3.61 2.22 10.59
CA THR A 258 2.13 2.20 10.50
C THR A 258 1.45 3.00 11.60
N ASP A 259 2.00 2.98 12.80
CA ASP A 259 1.37 3.63 13.95
C ASP A 259 1.87 5.05 14.17
N TYR A 260 3.17 5.27 14.13
CA TYR A 260 3.76 6.56 14.51
C TYR A 260 4.13 7.44 13.30
N GLY A 261 4.25 6.84 12.10
CA GLY A 261 4.79 7.55 10.94
C GLY A 261 6.28 7.90 11.11
N SER A 262 6.99 7.23 12.01
CA SER A 262 8.43 7.45 12.23
C SER A 262 9.25 6.94 11.05
N ILE A 263 10.38 7.59 10.80
CA ILE A 263 11.22 7.36 9.63
C ILE A 263 12.61 6.92 10.09
N ASP A 264 13.01 5.70 9.72
CA ASP A 264 14.34 5.17 10.02
C ASP A 264 15.45 5.94 9.30
N SER A 265 16.66 5.99 9.90
CA SER A 265 17.81 6.70 9.35
C SER A 265 18.44 5.95 8.17
N VAL A 266 17.91 6.14 6.96
CA VAL A 266 18.40 5.49 5.73
C VAL A 266 19.91 5.66 5.54
N LYS A 267 20.44 6.87 5.80
CA LYS A 267 21.86 7.17 5.64
C LYS A 267 22.74 6.30 6.53
N GLU A 268 22.43 6.21 7.82
CA GLU A 268 23.22 5.43 8.78
C GLU A 268 23.07 3.93 8.53
N ILE A 269 21.84 3.45 8.29
CA ILE A 269 21.58 2.06 7.95
C ILE A 269 22.31 1.66 6.65
N SER A 270 22.34 2.53 5.62
CA SER A 270 23.05 2.24 4.36
C SER A 270 24.56 2.08 4.55
N GLN A 271 25.16 2.79 5.52
CA GLN A 271 26.58 2.63 5.85
C GLN A 271 26.86 1.24 6.43
N LEU A 272 25.98 0.75 7.33
CA LEU A 272 26.07 -0.60 7.86
C LEU A 272 25.86 -1.65 6.77
N CYS A 273 24.83 -1.49 5.93
CA CYS A 273 24.59 -2.40 4.82
C CYS A 273 25.78 -2.51 3.88
N LYS A 274 26.43 -1.41 3.56
CA LYS A 274 27.68 -1.40 2.77
C LYS A 274 28.83 -2.12 3.49
N LYS A 275 29.01 -1.86 4.80
CA LYS A 275 30.05 -2.50 5.61
C LYS A 275 29.92 -4.03 5.64
N TYR A 276 28.70 -4.54 5.76
CA TYR A 276 28.42 -5.96 5.85
C TYR A 276 28.09 -6.62 4.49
N GLY A 277 27.97 -5.83 3.42
CA GLY A 277 27.67 -6.33 2.08
C GLY A 277 26.28 -6.96 1.97
N VAL A 278 25.28 -6.37 2.63
CA VAL A 278 23.88 -6.84 2.69
C VAL A 278 22.96 -5.89 1.94
N TRP A 279 21.80 -6.38 1.50
CA TRP A 279 20.78 -5.60 0.79
C TRP A 279 20.08 -4.64 1.73
N LEU A 280 19.82 -3.41 1.26
CA LEU A 280 18.98 -2.44 1.94
C LEU A 280 17.65 -2.30 1.20
N HIS A 281 16.56 -2.73 1.81
CA HIS A 281 15.19 -2.49 1.34
C HIS A 281 14.55 -1.34 2.12
N ALA A 282 13.88 -0.42 1.43
CA ALA A 282 13.06 0.61 2.06
C ALA A 282 11.58 0.23 1.97
N ASP A 283 10.96 -0.09 3.10
CA ASP A 283 9.49 -0.10 3.19
C ASP A 283 8.99 1.34 3.29
N ALA A 284 8.80 1.98 2.15
CA ALA A 284 8.27 3.33 2.04
C ALA A 284 6.76 3.32 1.69
N ALA A 285 6.07 2.22 1.94
CA ALA A 285 4.65 2.07 1.62
C ALA A 285 3.81 3.23 2.16
N TYR A 286 4.09 3.71 3.39
CA TYR A 286 3.39 4.88 3.92
C TYR A 286 4.07 6.18 3.52
N GLY A 287 5.36 6.34 3.78
CA GLY A 287 6.05 7.62 3.69
C GLY A 287 6.51 8.02 2.28
N SER A 288 6.34 7.17 1.28
CA SER A 288 6.78 7.47 -0.10
C SER A 288 6.20 8.77 -0.65
N GLY A 289 4.96 9.12 -0.29
CA GLY A 289 4.33 10.35 -0.75
C GLY A 289 5.05 11.63 -0.28
N VAL A 290 5.80 11.58 0.81
CA VAL A 290 6.56 12.74 1.33
C VAL A 290 7.58 13.27 0.33
N ILE A 291 8.05 12.42 -0.61
CA ILE A 291 8.96 12.84 -1.69
C ILE A 291 8.41 13.99 -2.53
N MET A 292 7.08 14.09 -2.64
CA MET A 292 6.40 15.14 -3.41
C MET A 292 6.37 16.49 -2.71
N SER A 293 6.55 16.55 -1.38
CA SER A 293 6.52 17.79 -0.62
C SER A 293 7.85 18.53 -0.72
N GLU A 294 7.88 19.71 -1.31
CA GLU A 294 9.09 20.55 -1.33
C GLU A 294 9.59 20.88 0.09
N LYS A 295 8.67 21.10 1.01
CA LYS A 295 8.95 21.47 2.38
C LYS A 295 9.45 20.32 3.25
N TYR A 296 8.93 19.11 3.04
CA TYR A 296 9.13 17.99 3.96
C TYR A 296 9.90 16.82 3.37
N ARG A 297 10.19 16.79 2.06
CA ARG A 297 10.89 15.67 1.40
C ARG A 297 12.24 15.31 2.03
N CYS A 298 12.92 16.28 2.66
CA CYS A 298 14.19 15.99 3.34
C CYS A 298 14.03 15.05 4.54
N ARG A 299 12.83 14.87 5.08
CA ARG A 299 12.57 13.98 6.23
C ARG A 299 12.78 12.50 5.89
N ILE A 300 12.51 12.07 4.65
CA ILE A 300 12.66 10.67 4.24
C ILE A 300 14.10 10.29 3.89
N GLY A 301 15.03 11.23 3.93
CA GLY A 301 16.43 11.00 3.57
C GLY A 301 16.64 10.72 2.08
N ASP A 302 17.79 10.15 1.75
CA ASP A 302 18.18 9.81 0.38
C ASP A 302 17.84 8.32 0.10
N LEU A 303 16.67 8.07 -0.48
CA LEU A 303 16.21 6.73 -0.81
C LEU A 303 16.98 6.09 -1.96
N SER A 304 17.77 6.85 -2.72
CA SER A 304 18.65 6.30 -3.75
C SER A 304 19.77 5.40 -3.18
N LEU A 305 19.99 5.47 -1.87
CA LEU A 305 20.92 4.60 -1.15
C LEU A 305 20.41 3.15 -0.99
N CYS A 306 19.09 2.95 -1.11
CA CYS A 306 18.46 1.64 -0.98
C CYS A 306 18.58 0.82 -2.27
N ASP A 307 18.63 -0.50 -2.15
CA ASP A 307 18.68 -1.42 -3.29
C ASP A 307 17.27 -1.66 -3.87
N SER A 308 16.23 -1.53 -3.03
CA SER A 308 14.83 -1.56 -3.45
C SER A 308 13.95 -0.70 -2.56
N ILE A 309 12.82 -0.23 -3.12
CA ILE A 309 11.86 0.67 -2.45
C ILE A 309 10.44 0.19 -2.72
N THR A 310 9.64 0.00 -1.67
CA THR A 310 8.19 -0.19 -1.77
C THR A 310 7.48 1.17 -1.77
N VAL A 311 6.56 1.37 -2.71
CA VAL A 311 5.76 2.60 -2.86
C VAL A 311 4.29 2.25 -2.94
N ASP A 312 3.44 2.74 -1.99
CA ASP A 312 1.99 2.56 -2.05
C ASP A 312 1.28 3.86 -2.47
N PHE A 313 0.66 3.83 -3.64
CA PHE A 313 -0.11 4.97 -4.15
C PHE A 313 -1.49 5.09 -3.49
N HIS A 314 -2.01 4.01 -2.94
CA HIS A 314 -3.29 4.00 -2.23
C HIS A 314 -3.21 4.50 -0.78
N LYS A 315 -2.02 4.91 -0.28
CA LYS A 315 -1.83 5.54 1.04
C LYS A 315 -1.75 7.06 0.90
N MET A 316 -0.56 7.68 1.03
CA MET A 316 -0.43 9.14 0.96
C MET A 316 -0.79 9.76 -0.40
N PHE A 317 -0.72 9.01 -1.48
CA PHE A 317 -1.17 9.47 -2.80
C PHE A 317 -2.68 9.31 -3.01
N VAL A 318 -3.43 8.85 -2.02
CA VAL A 318 -4.90 8.75 -1.95
C VAL A 318 -5.58 8.21 -3.22
N MET A 319 -4.93 7.27 -3.89
CA MET A 319 -5.51 6.57 -5.05
C MET A 319 -6.38 5.40 -4.60
N PRO A 320 -7.34 4.94 -5.42
CA PRO A 320 -8.14 3.76 -5.10
C PRO A 320 -7.29 2.51 -4.82
N ILE A 321 -7.67 1.76 -3.80
CA ILE A 321 -7.04 0.48 -3.42
C ILE A 321 -7.37 -0.58 -4.49
N SER A 322 -6.39 -1.39 -4.91
CA SER A 322 -4.99 -1.39 -4.52
C SER A 322 -4.15 -0.74 -5.61
N CYS A 323 -3.05 -0.08 -5.23
CA CYS A 323 -2.08 0.45 -6.18
C CYS A 323 -0.74 0.60 -5.46
N SER A 324 0.26 -0.17 -5.88
CA SER A 324 1.60 -0.21 -5.29
C SER A 324 2.65 -0.51 -6.35
N ALA A 325 3.90 -0.20 -6.07
CA ALA A 325 5.03 -0.59 -6.91
C ALA A 325 6.24 -0.97 -6.06
N ILE A 326 7.07 -1.85 -6.62
CA ILE A 326 8.43 -2.11 -6.19
C ILE A 326 9.39 -1.45 -7.17
N LEU A 327 10.31 -0.63 -6.68
CA LEU A 327 11.40 -0.04 -7.45
C LEU A 327 12.71 -0.71 -7.05
N VAL A 328 13.57 -1.01 -8.00
CA VAL A 328 14.82 -1.73 -7.80
C VAL A 328 15.96 -0.97 -8.47
N LYS A 329 17.01 -0.69 -7.71
CA LYS A 329 18.17 0.11 -8.14
C LYS A 329 18.92 -0.49 -9.32
N ASN A 330 19.03 -1.82 -9.36
CA ASN A 330 19.60 -2.57 -10.47
C ASN A 330 18.52 -3.49 -11.04
N GLY A 331 17.96 -3.11 -12.19
CA GLY A 331 16.88 -3.83 -12.87
C GLY A 331 17.22 -5.28 -13.22
N ASN A 332 18.52 -5.60 -13.43
CA ASN A 332 18.93 -6.98 -13.70
C ASN A 332 18.58 -7.96 -12.57
N ASN A 333 18.33 -7.47 -11.37
CA ASN A 333 17.89 -8.34 -10.27
C ASN A 333 16.51 -8.99 -10.53
N PHE A 334 15.69 -8.43 -11.44
CA PHE A 334 14.44 -9.06 -11.87
C PHE A 334 14.63 -10.37 -12.63
N GLU A 335 15.84 -10.68 -13.11
CA GLU A 335 16.17 -11.99 -13.70
C GLU A 335 15.83 -13.16 -12.75
N ALA A 336 15.81 -12.92 -11.44
CA ALA A 336 15.33 -13.89 -10.47
C ALA A 336 13.88 -14.32 -10.69
N LEU A 337 13.03 -13.45 -11.28
CA LEU A 337 11.63 -13.70 -11.61
C LEU A 337 11.41 -14.15 -13.06
N THR A 338 12.30 -13.82 -13.97
CA THR A 338 12.11 -14.03 -15.40
C THR A 338 12.02 -15.51 -15.73
N LEU A 339 10.98 -15.89 -16.44
CA LEU A 339 10.73 -17.23 -17.00
C LEU A 339 10.09 -17.04 -18.36
N HIS A 340 10.63 -17.72 -19.38
CA HIS A 340 10.08 -17.67 -20.74
C HIS A 340 9.16 -18.85 -21.00
N ALA A 341 8.06 -18.60 -21.69
CA ALA A 341 7.09 -19.58 -22.11
C ALA A 341 6.59 -19.24 -23.52
N ASP A 342 6.62 -20.21 -24.44
CA ASP A 342 6.29 -20.02 -25.86
C ASP A 342 4.89 -19.45 -26.11
N TYR A 343 3.97 -19.65 -25.16
CA TYR A 343 2.58 -19.18 -25.27
C TYR A 343 2.34 -17.78 -24.74
N LEU A 344 3.34 -17.16 -24.05
CA LEU A 344 3.11 -15.91 -23.32
C LEU A 344 4.18 -14.83 -23.57
N ASN A 345 5.47 -15.17 -23.40
CA ASN A 345 6.58 -14.23 -23.48
C ASN A 345 7.80 -14.89 -24.11
N ARG A 346 7.82 -14.95 -25.43
CA ARG A 346 8.93 -15.55 -26.18
C ARG A 346 10.17 -14.68 -26.09
N GLU A 347 11.35 -15.31 -26.07
CA GLU A 347 12.61 -14.57 -26.13
C GLU A 347 12.74 -13.76 -27.44
N GLU A 348 12.26 -14.31 -28.58
CA GLU A 348 12.24 -13.64 -29.89
C GLU A 348 11.45 -12.33 -29.85
N ASP A 349 10.32 -12.26 -29.14
CA ASP A 349 9.51 -11.04 -29.00
C ASP A 349 10.29 -9.96 -28.25
N GLU A 350 11.06 -10.34 -27.22
CA GLU A 350 11.88 -9.40 -26.46
C GLU A 350 13.10 -8.90 -27.28
N GLU A 351 13.69 -9.74 -28.12
CA GLU A 351 14.76 -9.34 -29.07
C GLU A 351 14.24 -8.33 -30.10
N ASP A 352 12.97 -8.45 -30.51
CA ASP A 352 12.29 -7.52 -31.42
C ASP A 352 11.78 -6.24 -30.71
N GLY A 353 12.00 -6.12 -29.39
CA GLY A 353 11.70 -4.93 -28.60
C GLY A 353 10.33 -4.92 -27.91
N TYR A 354 9.58 -6.01 -27.92
CA TYR A 354 8.32 -6.16 -27.18
C TYR A 354 8.63 -6.49 -25.73
N THR A 355 8.23 -5.61 -24.80
CA THR A 355 8.47 -5.84 -23.37
C THR A 355 7.32 -6.62 -22.75
N ASN A 356 7.62 -7.82 -22.21
CA ASN A 356 6.66 -8.63 -21.47
C ASN A 356 6.82 -8.46 -19.97
N LEU A 357 5.86 -7.77 -19.31
CA LEU A 357 5.96 -7.38 -17.90
C LEU A 357 5.89 -8.57 -16.94
N VAL A 358 5.40 -9.75 -17.40
CA VAL A 358 5.40 -10.98 -16.60
C VAL A 358 6.78 -11.38 -16.11
N GLY A 359 7.83 -11.05 -16.87
CA GLY A 359 9.22 -11.31 -16.49
C GLY A 359 9.69 -10.54 -15.22
N LYS A 360 8.96 -9.49 -14.82
CA LYS A 360 9.26 -8.65 -13.65
C LYS A 360 8.26 -8.81 -12.51
N SER A 361 7.33 -9.74 -12.62
CA SER A 361 6.20 -9.89 -11.70
C SER A 361 6.11 -11.30 -11.13
N MET A 362 5.70 -11.40 -9.86
CA MET A 362 5.31 -12.68 -9.26
C MET A 362 3.94 -13.18 -9.76
N GLN A 363 3.13 -12.27 -10.29
CA GLN A 363 1.82 -12.56 -10.87
C GLN A 363 1.95 -12.57 -12.39
N THR A 364 1.27 -13.51 -13.04
CA THR A 364 1.11 -13.50 -14.49
C THR A 364 0.11 -12.39 -14.86
N THR A 365 -1.15 -12.59 -14.56
CA THR A 365 -2.19 -11.59 -14.84
C THR A 365 -2.16 -10.46 -13.81
N ARG A 366 -2.01 -9.23 -14.29
CA ARG A 366 -2.07 -8.02 -13.45
C ARG A 366 -3.00 -6.98 -14.05
N ARG A 367 -3.51 -6.12 -13.18
CA ARG A 367 -4.35 -4.97 -13.54
C ARG A 367 -3.49 -3.78 -13.97
N PHE A 368 -4.00 -2.93 -14.85
CA PHE A 368 -3.32 -1.73 -15.34
C PHE A 368 -3.34 -0.57 -14.33
N ASP A 369 -2.82 -0.78 -13.12
CA ASP A 369 -2.85 0.22 -12.05
C ASP A 369 -1.97 1.44 -12.31
N ALA A 370 -0.98 1.35 -13.20
CA ALA A 370 -0.13 2.47 -13.61
C ALA A 370 -0.92 3.65 -14.19
N LEU A 371 -2.07 3.42 -14.81
CA LEU A 371 -2.91 4.49 -15.36
C LEU A 371 -3.41 5.46 -14.28
N LYS A 372 -3.68 4.97 -13.06
CA LYS A 372 -4.07 5.82 -11.93
C LYS A 372 -2.97 6.83 -11.60
N VAL A 373 -1.73 6.35 -11.54
CA VAL A 373 -0.56 7.19 -11.25
C VAL A 373 -0.31 8.17 -12.38
N TRP A 374 -0.29 7.69 -13.62
CA TRP A 374 -0.09 8.51 -14.81
C TRP A 374 -1.09 9.67 -14.86
N LEU A 375 -2.39 9.37 -14.74
CA LEU A 375 -3.45 10.37 -14.82
C LEU A 375 -3.38 11.38 -13.66
N ALA A 376 -3.23 10.92 -12.43
CA ALA A 376 -3.17 11.80 -11.27
C ALA A 376 -1.94 12.72 -11.28
N PHE A 377 -0.80 12.21 -11.75
CA PHE A 377 0.42 13.03 -11.84
C PHE A 377 0.31 14.10 -12.93
N GLN A 378 -0.32 13.79 -14.06
CA GLN A 378 -0.59 14.78 -15.11
C GLN A 378 -1.61 15.85 -14.67
N VAL A 379 -2.66 15.45 -13.96
CA VAL A 379 -3.72 16.38 -13.50
C VAL A 379 -3.20 17.33 -12.42
N ARG A 380 -2.41 16.84 -11.45
CA ARG A 380 -2.02 17.65 -10.27
C ARG A 380 -0.68 18.33 -10.42
N GLY A 381 0.24 17.76 -11.19
CA GLY A 381 1.59 18.29 -11.28
C GLY A 381 2.33 18.27 -9.94
N LYS A 382 3.58 18.75 -9.91
CA LYS A 382 4.40 18.76 -8.69
C LYS A 382 3.83 19.67 -7.60
N ASP A 383 3.32 20.83 -7.97
CA ASP A 383 2.83 21.83 -7.01
C ASP A 383 1.58 21.32 -6.27
N GLY A 384 0.60 20.77 -7.01
CA GLY A 384 -0.61 20.21 -6.39
C GLY A 384 -0.32 19.03 -5.46
N TRP A 385 0.63 18.17 -5.82
CA TRP A 385 1.09 17.10 -4.94
C TRP A 385 1.81 17.65 -3.70
N SER A 386 2.69 18.65 -3.88
CA SER A 386 3.43 19.26 -2.76
C SER A 386 2.47 19.92 -1.76
N GLU A 387 1.48 20.65 -2.24
CA GLU A 387 0.46 21.27 -1.40
C GLU A 387 -0.33 20.21 -0.60
N MET A 388 -0.87 19.20 -1.29
CA MET A 388 -1.68 18.16 -0.67
C MET A 388 -0.92 17.38 0.42
N ILE A 389 0.30 16.93 0.13
CA ILE A 389 1.13 16.17 1.07
C ILE A 389 1.55 17.04 2.25
N SER A 390 1.96 18.29 1.98
CA SER A 390 2.33 19.25 3.03
C SER A 390 1.17 19.53 3.98
N THR A 391 -0.03 19.72 3.45
CA THR A 391 -1.24 19.94 4.25
C THR A 391 -1.53 18.77 5.20
N CYS A 392 -1.43 17.52 4.72
CA CYS A 392 -1.60 16.36 5.60
C CYS A 392 -0.60 16.32 6.75
N ILE A 393 0.65 16.69 6.50
CA ILE A 393 1.70 16.75 7.55
C ILE A 393 1.42 17.91 8.50
N GLU A 394 1.05 19.08 8.01
CA GLU A 394 0.72 20.26 8.81
C GLU A 394 -0.51 20.04 9.69
N ASN A 395 -1.51 19.34 9.20
CA ASN A 395 -2.65 18.91 9.99
C ASN A 395 -2.21 18.03 11.17
N ALA A 396 -1.31 17.06 10.94
CA ALA A 396 -0.79 16.25 12.04
C ALA A 396 0.00 17.08 13.08
N GLU A 397 0.81 18.01 12.63
CA GLU A 397 1.54 18.94 13.54
C GLU A 397 0.57 19.84 14.31
N TYR A 398 -0.52 20.28 13.70
CA TYR A 398 -1.56 21.07 14.35
C TYR A 398 -2.28 20.25 15.44
N PHE A 399 -2.75 19.04 15.12
CA PHE A 399 -3.39 18.16 16.10
C PHE A 399 -2.44 17.80 17.24
N TYR A 400 -1.19 17.48 16.95
CA TYR A 400 -0.19 17.19 17.96
C TYR A 400 -0.01 18.37 18.95
N ARG A 401 0.16 19.60 18.46
CA ARG A 401 0.34 20.78 19.31
C ARG A 401 -0.87 21.03 20.22
N ASN A 402 -2.08 20.90 19.67
CA ASN A 402 -3.31 21.12 20.45
C ASN A 402 -3.50 20.05 21.53
N LEU A 403 -3.25 18.78 21.21
CA LEU A 403 -3.34 17.69 22.19
C LEU A 403 -2.25 17.85 23.27
N ALA A 404 -1.01 18.14 22.89
CA ALA A 404 0.10 18.32 23.82
C ALA A 404 -0.07 19.51 24.79
N SER A 405 -0.80 20.54 24.37
CA SER A 405 -1.09 21.70 25.21
C SER A 405 -2.23 21.48 26.22
N ASN A 406 -2.97 20.38 26.10
CA ASN A 406 -4.13 20.11 26.94
C ASN A 406 -3.82 18.98 27.95
N PRO A 407 -3.85 19.24 29.26
CA PRO A 407 -3.46 18.28 30.31
C PRO A 407 -4.35 17.03 30.40
N LYS A 408 -5.47 16.99 29.67
CA LYS A 408 -6.32 15.81 29.57
C LYS A 408 -5.76 14.73 28.64
N PHE A 409 -4.74 15.07 27.87
CA PHE A 409 -4.13 14.15 26.89
C PHE A 409 -2.65 13.95 27.20
N GLU A 410 -2.20 12.75 26.95
CA GLU A 410 -0.80 12.37 26.82
C GLU A 410 -0.54 12.09 25.35
N VAL A 411 0.45 12.75 24.76
CA VAL A 411 0.90 12.49 23.39
C VAL A 411 2.26 11.78 23.43
N THR A 412 2.51 10.91 22.46
CA THR A 412 3.75 10.11 22.45
C THR A 412 4.89 10.88 21.77
N VAL A 413 5.13 10.61 20.49
CA VAL A 413 6.20 11.23 19.71
C VAL A 413 5.66 12.33 18.79
N LYS A 414 6.51 13.28 18.47
CA LYS A 414 6.18 14.32 17.49
C LYS A 414 6.03 13.65 16.10
N PRO A 415 4.95 13.95 15.35
CA PRO A 415 4.74 13.38 14.03
C PRO A 415 5.82 13.82 13.03
N GLU A 416 6.36 12.86 12.27
CA GLU A 416 7.23 13.12 11.12
C GLU A 416 6.44 13.16 9.81
N ILE A 417 5.35 12.38 9.76
CA ILE A 417 4.40 12.36 8.64
C ILE A 417 3.01 12.77 9.16
N SER A 418 1.97 12.05 8.87
CA SER A 418 0.59 12.42 9.15
C SER A 418 -0.11 11.57 10.24
N SER A 419 0.67 10.92 11.14
CA SER A 419 0.13 10.13 12.26
C SER A 419 0.36 10.82 13.60
N VAL A 420 -0.67 10.84 14.49
CA VAL A 420 -0.59 11.36 15.85
C VAL A 420 -1.11 10.30 16.81
N VAL A 421 -0.25 9.86 17.74
CA VAL A 421 -0.59 8.86 18.76
C VAL A 421 -0.72 9.54 20.12
N PHE A 422 -1.82 9.32 20.76
CA PHE A 422 -2.18 9.98 22.03
C PHE A 422 -3.08 9.10 22.90
N ARG A 423 -3.24 9.44 24.15
CA ARG A 423 -4.25 8.86 25.03
C ARG A 423 -4.98 9.93 25.84
N VAL A 424 -6.23 9.66 26.15
CA VAL A 424 -7.01 10.46 27.08
C VAL A 424 -6.70 10.00 28.50
N LEU A 425 -6.34 10.93 29.37
CA LEU A 425 -6.07 10.66 30.78
C LEU A 425 -7.37 10.70 31.59
N PRO A 426 -7.64 9.72 32.48
CA PRO A 426 -8.81 9.73 33.33
C PRO A 426 -8.77 10.90 34.30
N GLN A 427 -9.91 11.49 34.61
CA GLN A 427 -10.05 12.49 35.67
C GLN A 427 -10.24 11.79 37.02
N ALA A 428 -10.02 12.51 38.12
CA ALA A 428 -10.17 11.96 39.48
C ALA A 428 -11.59 11.40 39.78
N SER A 429 -12.60 11.85 39.02
CA SER A 429 -13.98 11.35 39.09
C SER A 429 -14.22 10.08 38.30
N ASP A 430 -13.30 9.67 37.43
CA ASP A 430 -13.48 8.52 36.55
C ASP A 430 -13.10 7.23 37.29
N ASN A 431 -14.05 6.32 37.46
CA ASN A 431 -13.78 4.99 38.03
C ASN A 431 -13.19 4.01 37.02
N LEU A 432 -12.51 4.49 35.98
CA LEU A 432 -11.94 3.69 34.91
C LEU A 432 -10.44 3.91 34.83
N ASN A 433 -9.67 2.85 34.55
CA ASN A 433 -8.29 3.03 34.15
C ASN A 433 -8.20 3.59 32.71
N ALA A 434 -7.08 4.21 32.37
CA ALA A 434 -6.91 4.90 31.09
C ALA A 434 -7.09 3.98 29.87
N ASP A 435 -6.66 2.72 29.94
CA ASP A 435 -6.81 1.77 28.83
C ASP A 435 -8.29 1.45 28.54
N THR A 436 -9.07 1.21 29.61
CA THR A 436 -10.52 0.97 29.49
C THR A 436 -11.22 2.22 28.96
N LEU A 437 -10.84 3.40 29.45
CA LEU A 437 -11.38 4.68 28.99
C LEU A 437 -11.15 4.88 27.48
N ASN A 438 -9.92 4.72 27.01
CA ASN A 438 -9.57 4.93 25.61
C ASN A 438 -10.24 3.91 24.68
N LYS A 439 -10.34 2.62 25.06
CA LYS A 439 -11.11 1.61 24.33
C LYS A 439 -12.59 1.98 24.24
N LYS A 440 -13.18 2.49 25.34
CA LYS A 440 -14.58 2.93 25.39
C LYS A 440 -14.83 4.15 24.52
N ILE A 441 -13.96 5.15 24.57
CA ILE A 441 -14.04 6.36 23.73
C ILE A 441 -14.06 5.96 22.26
N ARG A 442 -13.10 5.15 21.78
CA ARG A 442 -13.06 4.70 20.40
C ARG A 442 -14.36 4.01 19.96
N ARG A 443 -14.91 3.12 20.80
CA ARG A 443 -16.17 2.42 20.49
C ARG A 443 -17.37 3.36 20.46
N GLN A 444 -17.42 4.33 21.37
CA GLN A 444 -18.52 5.32 21.38
C GLN A 444 -18.45 6.23 20.16
N LEU A 445 -17.25 6.66 19.76
CA LEU A 445 -17.05 7.49 18.57
C LEU A 445 -17.60 6.80 17.32
N ILE A 446 -17.22 5.54 17.05
CA ILE A 446 -17.68 4.84 15.84
C ILE A 446 -19.18 4.53 15.86
N HIS A 447 -19.74 4.06 17.01
CA HIS A 447 -21.11 3.58 17.05
C HIS A 447 -22.14 4.69 17.31
N GLN A 448 -21.78 5.76 18.05
CA GLN A 448 -22.73 6.81 18.43
C GLN A 448 -22.53 8.08 17.61
N GLN A 449 -21.28 8.43 17.27
CA GLN A 449 -20.98 9.67 16.58
C GLN A 449 -20.69 9.46 15.08
N GLY A 450 -20.35 8.24 14.66
CA GLY A 450 -19.94 7.93 13.29
C GLY A 450 -18.51 8.38 12.95
N VAL A 451 -17.73 8.74 13.98
CA VAL A 451 -16.32 9.15 13.86
C VAL A 451 -15.43 7.93 14.00
N VAL A 452 -14.48 7.75 13.09
CA VAL A 452 -13.61 6.58 13.05
C VAL A 452 -12.15 6.99 13.29
N ILE A 453 -11.60 6.53 14.43
CA ILE A 453 -10.22 6.74 14.83
C ILE A 453 -9.49 5.42 15.07
N GLY A 454 -8.16 5.42 14.95
CA GLY A 454 -7.32 4.26 15.20
C GLY A 454 -7.05 4.01 16.68
N GLN A 455 -6.47 2.85 16.95
CA GLN A 455 -5.96 2.45 18.27
C GLN A 455 -4.66 1.68 18.09
N THR A 456 -3.71 1.90 19.00
CA THR A 456 -2.45 1.14 19.08
C THR A 456 -2.06 0.91 20.55
N VAL A 457 -0.93 0.23 20.76
CA VAL A 457 -0.32 0.03 22.07
C VAL A 457 1.07 0.69 22.06
N TYR A 458 1.34 1.53 23.06
CA TYR A 458 2.64 2.15 23.29
C TYR A 458 3.07 1.88 24.73
N ASN A 459 4.27 1.33 24.92
CA ASN A 459 4.81 0.94 26.23
C ASN A 459 3.83 0.09 27.09
N GLY A 460 3.09 -0.82 26.44
CA GLY A 460 2.10 -1.67 27.10
C GLY A 460 0.74 -1.02 27.39
N PHE A 461 0.56 0.25 27.06
CA PHE A 461 -0.67 1.02 27.30
C PHE A 461 -1.45 1.31 26.02
N VAL A 462 -2.78 1.30 26.12
CA VAL A 462 -3.67 1.59 24.98
C VAL A 462 -3.65 3.07 24.66
N HIS A 463 -3.38 3.39 23.39
CA HIS A 463 -3.42 4.73 22.84
C HIS A 463 -4.42 4.81 21.68
N LEU A 464 -4.95 5.98 21.46
CA LEU A 464 -5.73 6.34 20.28
C LEU A 464 -4.79 6.90 19.21
N LYS A 465 -5.23 6.86 17.97
CA LYS A 465 -4.41 7.30 16.85
C LYS A 465 -5.26 8.05 15.81
N PHE A 466 -4.74 9.18 15.37
CA PHE A 466 -5.15 9.83 14.13
C PHE A 466 -4.15 9.50 13.03
N THR A 467 -4.68 9.22 11.84
CA THR A 467 -3.92 9.09 10.59
C THR A 467 -4.54 10.04 9.58
N LEU A 468 -3.88 11.17 9.33
CA LEU A 468 -4.44 12.33 8.64
C LEU A 468 -4.01 12.31 7.17
N LEU A 469 -4.68 11.49 6.34
CA LEU A 469 -4.45 11.38 4.91
C LEU A 469 -5.47 12.16 4.07
N ASN A 470 -6.45 12.77 4.71
CA ASN A 470 -7.39 13.65 4.05
C ASN A 470 -6.93 15.09 4.20
N PRO A 471 -6.52 15.79 3.13
CA PRO A 471 -6.06 17.18 3.23
C PRO A 471 -7.17 18.18 3.57
N LEU A 472 -8.44 17.74 3.55
CA LEU A 472 -9.61 18.58 3.85
C LEU A 472 -9.97 18.64 5.34
N ILE A 473 -9.20 17.95 6.20
CA ILE A 473 -9.38 17.97 7.67
C ILE A 473 -8.90 19.27 8.27
#